data_fb4d649b055c8dbbbfa179a7188053fa
#
_entry.id   fb4d649b055c8dbbbfa179a7188053fa
#
_cell.length_a   1.000
_cell.length_b   1.000
_cell.length_c   1.000
_cell.angle_alpha   90.00
_cell.angle_beta   90.00
_cell.angle_gamma   90.00
#
_symmetry.space_group_name_H-M   'P 1'
#
loop_
_entity.id
_entity.type
_entity.pdbx_description
1 polymer ?
#
loop_
_entity_poly.entity_id
_entity_poly.type
_entity_poly.pdbx_seq_one_letter_code
_entity_poly.pdbx_strand_id
1 'polypeptide(L)' 'MPPDRPLLMIVERFLRESDMAPTLFGRKSINDPRLVDDLRNGREPRTPVRCRVEHFMNIWRAEHSPRTERAA' A
#
# COMPACT_ATOMS: atom_id res chain seq x y z
N MET A 1 6.06 14.92 -15.28
CA MET A 1 5.86 14.64 -14.26
C MET A 1 6.20 13.43 -13.95
N PRO A 2 6.76 13.35 -13.11
CA PRO A 2 7.16 12.14 -12.77
C PRO A 2 5.97 11.46 -12.47
N PRO A 3 5.71 10.57 -13.14
CA PRO A 3 4.66 9.78 -12.85
C PRO A 3 4.89 9.02 -11.63
N ASP A 4 6.14 9.03 -11.16
CA ASP A 4 6.42 8.16 -10.14
C ASP A 4 6.32 8.82 -8.85
N ARG A 5 5.23 8.63 -8.16
CA ARG A 5 5.20 9.01 -6.78
C ARG A 5 5.99 8.01 -6.00
N PRO A 6 6.74 8.46 -5.01
CA PRO A 6 7.40 7.52 -4.13
C PRO A 6 6.40 6.55 -3.55
N LEU A 7 6.75 5.30 -3.53
CA LEU A 7 5.86 4.29 -2.96
C LEU A 7 5.46 4.64 -1.53
N LEU A 8 6.38 5.24 -0.79
CA LEU A 8 6.07 5.65 0.58
C LEU A 8 4.85 6.55 0.66
N MET A 9 4.74 7.53 -0.24
CA MET A 9 3.59 8.44 -0.20
C MET A 9 2.30 7.69 -0.45
N ILE A 10 2.32 6.76 -1.39
CA ILE A 10 1.14 5.98 -1.71
C ILE A 10 0.74 5.11 -0.53
N VAL A 11 1.72 4.49 0.10
CA VAL A 11 1.48 3.62 1.25
C VAL A 11 0.97 4.43 2.43
N GLU A 12 1.58 5.58 2.72
CA GLU A 12 1.14 6.39 3.86
C GLU A 12 -0.31 6.83 3.68
N ARG A 13 -0.67 7.19 2.46
CA ARG A 13 -2.05 7.58 2.18
C ARG A 13 -2.98 6.40 2.40
N PHE A 14 -2.58 5.21 1.93
CA PHE A 14 -3.39 4.02 2.10
C PHE A 14 -3.58 3.70 3.58
N LEU A 15 -2.53 3.84 4.37
CA LEU A 15 -2.63 3.56 5.80
C LEU A 15 -3.65 4.47 6.48
N ARG A 16 -3.69 5.73 6.05
CA ARG A 16 -4.68 6.66 6.60
C ARG A 16 -6.09 6.29 6.16
N GLU A 17 -6.24 5.91 4.89
CA GLU A 17 -7.56 5.55 4.37
C GLU A 17 -8.10 4.29 5.00
N SER A 18 -7.24 3.34 5.25
CA SER A 18 -7.65 2.03 5.75
C SER A 18 -7.62 1.94 7.27
N ASP A 19 -6.97 2.92 7.90
CA ASP A 19 -6.75 2.89 9.34
C ASP A 19 -5.99 1.64 9.77
N MET A 20 -5.12 1.16 8.89
CA MET A 20 -4.36 -0.06 9.12
C MET A 20 -3.01 0.27 9.75
N ALA A 21 -2.59 -0.53 10.72
CA ALA A 21 -1.29 -0.33 11.33
C ALA A 21 -0.19 -0.63 10.31
N PRO A 22 0.91 0.14 10.32
CA PRO A 22 2.00 -0.09 9.37
C PRO A 22 2.55 -1.51 9.42
N THR A 23 2.70 -2.04 10.61
CA THR A 23 3.23 -3.39 10.77
C THR A 23 2.32 -4.42 10.11
N LEU A 24 1.02 -4.26 10.32
CA LEU A 24 0.04 -5.17 9.73
C LEU A 24 0.05 -5.06 8.22
N PHE A 25 0.16 -3.84 7.70
CA PHE A 25 0.21 -3.62 6.26
C PHE A 25 1.37 -4.39 5.64
N GLY A 26 2.55 -4.27 6.23
CA GLY A 26 3.71 -4.98 5.69
C GLY A 26 3.54 -6.48 5.73
N ARG A 27 2.97 -6.99 6.82
CA ARG A 27 2.78 -8.43 6.93
C ARG A 27 1.78 -8.95 5.92
N LYS A 28 0.71 -8.21 5.71
CA LYS A 28 -0.33 -8.67 4.78
C LYS A 28 0.08 -8.52 3.33
N SER A 29 0.85 -7.50 3.00
CA SER A 29 1.20 -7.25 1.60
C SER A 29 2.37 -8.10 1.14
N ILE A 30 3.43 -8.20 1.93
CA ILE A 30 4.62 -8.94 1.51
C ILE A 30 5.18 -9.81 2.62
N ASN A 31 4.42 -9.99 3.69
CA ASN A 31 4.84 -10.80 4.83
C ASN A 31 6.10 -10.24 5.50
N ASP A 32 6.24 -8.92 5.52
CA ASP A 32 7.39 -8.27 6.12
C ASP A 32 6.92 -7.09 6.96
N PRO A 33 6.91 -7.21 8.28
CA PRO A 33 6.41 -6.14 9.14
C PRO A 33 7.26 -4.87 9.10
N ARG A 34 8.44 -4.93 8.53
CA ARG A 34 9.33 -3.76 8.45
C ARG A 34 9.15 -2.95 7.19
N LEU A 35 8.25 -3.35 6.32
CA LEU A 35 8.12 -2.69 5.03
C LEU A 35 7.97 -1.17 5.15
N VAL A 36 7.04 -0.72 5.97
CA VAL A 36 6.77 0.72 6.06
C VAL A 36 7.94 1.44 6.73
N ASP A 37 8.53 0.84 7.75
CA ASP A 37 9.69 1.44 8.38
C ASP A 37 10.84 1.58 7.39
N ASP A 38 11.07 0.56 6.58
CA ASP A 38 12.13 0.61 5.57
C ASP A 38 11.85 1.73 4.57
N LEU A 39 10.60 1.88 4.15
CA LEU A 39 10.25 2.96 3.23
C LEU A 39 10.49 4.32 3.87
N ARG A 40 10.12 4.46 5.13
CA ARG A 40 10.33 5.72 5.84
C ARG A 40 11.79 6.06 6.02
N ASN A 41 12.64 5.02 6.06
CA ASN A 41 14.08 5.22 6.16
C ASN A 41 14.74 5.46 4.82
N GLY A 42 13.97 5.60 3.76
CA GLY A 42 14.52 5.91 2.45
C GLY A 42 14.86 4.72 1.60
N ARG A 43 14.48 3.53 2.02
CA ARG A 43 14.78 2.34 1.26
C ARG A 43 13.78 2.22 0.11
N GLU A 44 14.29 1.94 -1.07
CA GLU A 44 13.42 1.75 -2.22
C GLU A 44 13.26 0.27 -2.52
N PRO A 45 12.04 -0.23 -2.53
CA PRO A 45 11.85 -1.64 -2.80
C PRO A 45 12.03 -1.93 -4.28
N ARG A 46 12.40 -3.16 -4.57
CA ARG A 46 12.54 -3.59 -5.94
C ARG A 46 11.17 -3.72 -6.57
N THR A 47 11.16 -3.76 -7.90
CA THR A 47 9.91 -3.84 -8.64
C THR A 47 8.99 -4.96 -8.20
N PRO A 48 9.48 -6.19 -7.98
CA PRO A 48 8.56 -7.25 -7.54
C PRO A 48 7.88 -6.94 -6.22
N VAL A 49 8.60 -6.35 -5.27
CA VAL A 49 8.01 -5.98 -3.99
C VAL A 49 6.99 -4.88 -4.19
N ARG A 50 7.35 -3.88 -4.98
CA ARG A 50 6.45 -2.77 -5.24
C ARG A 50 5.15 -3.26 -5.87
N CYS A 51 5.23 -4.18 -6.82
CA CYS A 51 4.05 -4.72 -7.46
C CYS A 51 3.16 -5.46 -6.46
N ARG A 52 3.75 -6.22 -5.57
CA ARG A 52 2.97 -6.96 -4.57
C ARG A 52 2.27 -6.00 -3.62
N VAL A 53 2.95 -4.94 -3.22
CA VAL A 53 2.35 -3.95 -2.34
C VAL A 53 1.17 -3.27 -3.03
N GLU A 54 1.37 -2.87 -4.28
CA GLU A 54 0.30 -2.21 -5.03
C GLU A 54 -0.87 -3.16 -5.25
N HIS A 55 -0.57 -4.41 -5.53
CA HIS A 55 -1.61 -5.40 -5.75
C HIS A 55 -2.45 -5.59 -4.48
N PHE A 56 -1.79 -5.66 -3.34
CA PHE A 56 -2.49 -5.79 -2.07
C PHE A 56 -3.44 -4.61 -1.86
N MET A 57 -2.95 -3.40 -2.10
CA MET A 57 -3.79 -2.21 -1.92
C MET A 57 -4.99 -2.23 -2.85
N ASN A 58 -4.79 -2.66 -4.09
CA ASN A 58 -5.89 -2.72 -5.04
C ASN A 58 -6.94 -3.74 -4.61
N ILE A 59 -6.50 -4.90 -4.15
CA ILE A 59 -7.43 -5.92 -3.68
C ILE A 59 -8.20 -5.42 -2.46
N TRP A 60 -7.48 -4.81 -1.53
CA TRP A 60 -8.11 -4.32 -0.32
C TRP A 60 -9.19 -3.29 -0.64
N ARG A 61 -8.87 -2.37 -1.54
CA ARG A 61 -9.83 -1.34 -1.93
C ARG A 61 -11.05 -1.94 -2.62
N ALA A 62 -10.83 -2.96 -3.44
CA ALA A 62 -11.93 -3.61 -4.11
C ALA A 62 -12.86 -4.30 -3.13
N GLU A 63 -12.30 -4.85 -2.06
CA GLU A 63 -13.10 -5.55 -1.07
C GLU A 63 -13.78 -4.63 -0.08
N HIS A 64 -13.19 -3.47 0.16
CA HIS A 64 -13.69 -2.57 1.19
C HIS A 64 -14.28 -1.28 0.65
N SER A 65 -14.39 -1.19 -0.66
CA SER A 65 -14.95 0.02 -1.28
C SER A 65 -16.43 0.09 -1.02
N PRO A 66 -16.88 1.14 -0.47
CA PRO A 66 -18.31 1.24 -0.19
C PRO A 66 -19.12 1.41 -1.42
N ARG A 67 -18.73 1.74 -2.46
CA ARG A 67 -19.36 2.12 -3.53
C ARG A 67 -19.52 1.45 -4.52
N THR A 68 -19.56 1.01 -4.56
CA THR A 68 -19.72 0.41 -5.33
C THR A 68 -20.78 0.59 -5.99
N GLU A 69 -21.15 0.97 -5.95
CA GLU A 69 -21.90 1.06 -6.40
C GLU A 69 -22.23 1.59 -7.12
N ARG A 70 -22.14 1.77 -7.56
CA ARG A 70 -22.29 2.21 -8.23
C ARG A 70 -22.72 2.09 -8.82
N ALA A 71 -22.96 1.90 -8.93
CA ALA A 71 -23.18 1.62 -9.45
C ALA A 71 -23.84 1.69 -9.96
N ALA A 72 -24.05 1.80 -10.20
CA ALA A 72 -24.55 1.65 -10.79
C ALA A 72 -24.90 1.72 -11.37
#